data_a79353f85f420c373fdf18bd3866b7a1
#
_entry.id   a79353f85f420c373fdf18bd3866b7a1
#
_cell.length_a   1.000
_cell.length_b   1.000
_cell.length_c   1.000
_cell.angle_alpha   90.00
_cell.angle_beta   90.00
_cell.angle_gamma   90.00
#
_symmetry.space_group_name_H-M   'P 1'
#
loop_
_entity.id
_entity.type
_entity.pdbx_description
1 polymer ?
#
loop_
_entity_poly.entity_id
_entity_poly.type
_entity_poly.pdbx_seq_one_letter_code
_entity_poly.pdbx_strand_id
1 'polypeptide(L)' 'MTFQLPDDIQREIERQVEKWGDSNAHVPDDRWIEIAEDEFRDLKWAVRTCNEVDGHTIEKERAQLVAVLIRWAARR' A
#
# COMPACT_ATOMS: atom_id res chain seq x y z
N MET A 1 0.99 16.26 -19.42
CA MET A 1 1.96 16.02 -18.34
C MET A 1 1.85 14.56 -17.89
N THR A 2 2.95 13.85 -17.92
CA THR A 2 2.97 12.45 -17.50
C THR A 2 3.24 12.38 -15.99
N PHE A 3 2.30 11.86 -15.23
CA PHE A 3 2.51 11.66 -13.80
C PHE A 3 3.38 10.42 -13.58
N GLN A 4 4.46 10.59 -12.86
CA GLN A 4 5.35 9.48 -12.54
C GLN A 4 5.31 9.23 -11.03
N LEU A 5 5.09 7.97 -10.66
CA LEU A 5 5.03 7.58 -9.26
C LEU A 5 6.42 7.69 -8.62
N PRO A 6 6.48 8.09 -7.34
CA PRO A 6 7.74 7.99 -6.59
C PRO A 6 8.27 6.56 -6.59
N ASP A 7 9.60 6.43 -6.58
CA ASP A 7 10.26 5.14 -6.67
C ASP A 7 9.86 4.17 -5.56
N ASP A 8 9.71 4.67 -4.35
CA ASP A 8 9.34 3.83 -3.21
C ASP A 8 7.94 3.24 -3.38
N ILE A 9 7.01 4.03 -3.94
CA ILE A 9 5.65 3.56 -4.20
C ILE A 9 5.67 2.55 -5.35
N GLN A 10 6.42 2.82 -6.40
CA GLN A 10 6.53 1.91 -7.53
C GLN A 10 7.10 0.55 -7.10
N ARG A 11 8.14 0.55 -6.28
CA ARG A 11 8.71 -0.68 -5.73
C ARG A 11 7.72 -1.44 -4.87
N GLU A 12 6.94 -0.72 -4.07
CA GLU A 12 5.94 -1.35 -3.23
C GLU A 12 4.83 -1.99 -4.04
N ILE A 13 4.40 -1.35 -5.12
CA ILE A 13 3.41 -1.94 -6.03
C ILE A 13 3.98 -3.24 -6.61
N GLU A 14 5.22 -3.21 -7.09
CA GLU A 14 5.88 -4.39 -7.67
C GLU A 14 5.98 -5.51 -6.64
N ARG A 15 6.33 -5.18 -5.40
CA ARG A 15 6.43 -6.16 -4.32
C ARG A 15 5.07 -6.81 -4.03
N GLN A 16 4.02 -6.02 -4.00
CA GLN A 16 2.67 -6.53 -3.75
C GLN A 16 2.18 -7.40 -4.90
N VAL A 17 2.45 -7.00 -6.13
CA VAL A 17 2.10 -7.79 -7.32
C VAL A 17 2.83 -9.13 -7.29
N GLU A 18 4.11 -9.13 -6.95
CA GLU A 18 4.90 -10.36 -6.86
C GLU A 18 4.35 -11.30 -5.79
N LYS A 19 3.91 -10.74 -4.66
CA LYS A 19 3.42 -11.54 -3.53
C LYS A 19 2.00 -12.07 -3.75
N TRP A 20 1.11 -11.26 -4.32
CA TRP A 20 -0.31 -11.59 -4.40
C TRP A 20 -0.84 -11.68 -5.83
N GLY A 21 -0.01 -11.42 -6.85
CA GLY A 21 -0.44 -11.38 -8.24
C GLY A 21 -1.04 -10.04 -8.63
N ASP A 22 -1.17 -9.83 -9.94
CA ASP A 22 -1.65 -8.56 -10.49
C ASP A 22 -3.12 -8.60 -10.94
N SER A 23 -3.73 -9.79 -10.96
CA SER A 23 -5.10 -9.96 -11.42
C SER A 23 -6.05 -9.86 -10.23
N ASN A 24 -6.52 -8.65 -9.95
CA ASN A 24 -7.38 -8.35 -8.81
C ASN A 24 -8.81 -7.99 -9.22
N ALA A 25 -9.21 -8.29 -10.45
CA ALA A 25 -10.52 -7.89 -10.97
C ALA A 25 -11.67 -8.49 -10.17
N HIS A 26 -11.47 -9.66 -9.59
CA HIS A 26 -12.50 -10.39 -8.84
C HIS A 26 -12.47 -10.11 -7.34
N VAL A 27 -11.54 -9.29 -6.86
CA VAL A 27 -11.47 -8.93 -5.43
C VAL A 27 -12.55 -7.88 -5.14
N PRO A 28 -13.48 -8.14 -4.21
CA PRO A 28 -14.55 -7.18 -3.94
C PRO A 28 -14.04 -5.92 -3.23
N ASP A 29 -14.77 -4.85 -3.35
CA ASP A 29 -14.41 -3.57 -2.73
C ASP A 29 -14.25 -3.70 -1.22
N ASP A 30 -15.10 -4.46 -0.56
CA ASP A 30 -15.03 -4.64 0.90
C ASP A 30 -13.68 -5.25 1.31
N ARG A 31 -13.15 -6.16 0.51
CA ARG A 31 -11.84 -6.74 0.79
C ARG A 31 -10.72 -5.72 0.63
N TRP A 32 -10.81 -4.86 -0.40
CA TRP A 32 -9.85 -3.78 -0.58
C TRP A 32 -9.88 -2.80 0.59
N ILE A 33 -11.10 -2.51 1.10
CA ILE A 33 -11.25 -1.65 2.27
C ILE A 33 -10.57 -2.26 3.49
N GLU A 34 -10.76 -3.55 3.74
CA GLU A 34 -10.12 -4.25 4.86
C GLU A 34 -8.59 -4.15 4.78
N ILE A 35 -8.04 -4.40 3.59
CA ILE A 35 -6.58 -4.31 3.38
C ILE A 35 -6.10 -2.88 3.64
N ALA A 36 -6.80 -1.89 3.10
CA ALA A 36 -6.44 -0.49 3.29
C ALA A 36 -6.54 -0.07 4.76
N GLU A 37 -7.54 -0.55 5.48
CA GLU A 37 -7.68 -0.25 6.91
C GLU A 37 -6.52 -0.82 7.72
N ASP A 38 -6.07 -2.04 7.41
CA ASP A 38 -4.93 -2.64 8.09
C ASP A 38 -3.66 -1.83 7.86
N GLU A 39 -3.42 -1.43 6.61
CA GLU A 39 -2.25 -0.60 6.28
C GLU A 39 -2.35 0.77 6.94
N PHE A 40 -3.53 1.35 6.99
CA PHE A 40 -3.74 2.64 7.64
C PHE A 40 -3.52 2.56 9.14
N ARG A 41 -3.94 1.45 9.77
CA ARG A 41 -3.69 1.22 11.20
C ARG A 41 -2.20 1.18 11.49
N ASP A 42 -1.44 0.48 10.66
CA ASP A 42 0.01 0.40 10.82
C ASP A 42 0.67 1.77 10.65
N LEU A 43 0.19 2.55 9.68
CA LEU A 43 0.68 3.91 9.46
C LEU A 43 0.38 4.80 10.66
N LYS A 44 -0.84 4.74 11.19
CA LYS A 44 -1.22 5.53 12.36
C LYS A 44 -0.34 5.19 13.55
N TRP A 45 -0.08 3.91 13.76
CA TRP A 45 0.79 3.46 14.85
C TRP A 45 2.21 4.03 14.68
N ALA A 46 2.76 3.94 13.47
CA ALA A 46 4.10 4.46 13.19
C ALA A 46 4.20 5.96 13.46
N VAL A 47 3.18 6.72 13.05
CA VAL A 47 3.14 8.17 13.27
C VAL A 47 3.02 8.49 14.75
N ARG A 48 2.15 7.79 15.48
CA ARG A 48 1.89 8.09 16.90
C ARG A 48 3.02 7.71 17.81
N THR A 49 3.73 6.62 17.49
CA THR A 49 4.83 6.17 18.34
C THR A 49 6.14 6.85 18.01
N CYS A 50 6.24 7.48 16.83
CA CYS A 50 7.48 8.07 16.32
C CYS A 50 8.63 7.05 16.38
N ASN A 51 8.29 5.77 16.21
CA ASN A 51 9.22 4.68 16.41
C ASN A 51 9.41 3.91 15.12
N GLU A 52 10.64 3.86 14.65
CA GLU A 52 11.01 3.02 13.52
C GLU A 52 11.49 1.68 14.06
N VAL A 53 10.53 0.79 14.35
CA VAL A 53 10.85 -0.52 14.91
C VAL A 53 10.70 -1.57 13.82
N ASP A 54 11.70 -2.43 13.67
CA ASP A 54 11.69 -3.58 12.77
C ASP A 54 11.44 -3.21 11.30
N GLY A 55 11.98 -2.07 10.87
CA GLY A 55 11.84 -1.62 9.50
C GLY A 55 10.49 -1.01 9.14
N HIS A 56 9.64 -0.79 10.14
CA HIS A 56 8.36 -0.11 9.95
C HIS A 56 8.55 1.40 10.11
N THR A 57 8.90 2.07 9.04
CA THR A 57 9.03 3.52 9.02
C THR A 57 7.75 4.15 8.52
N ILE A 58 7.56 5.45 8.82
CA ILE A 58 6.42 6.19 8.33
C ILE A 58 6.38 6.15 6.80
N GLU A 59 7.53 6.35 6.16
CA GLU A 59 7.63 6.32 4.69
C GLU A 59 7.21 4.96 4.13
N LYS A 60 7.67 3.88 4.76
CA LYS A 60 7.36 2.52 4.29
C LYS A 60 5.88 2.21 4.45
N GLU A 61 5.31 2.53 5.62
CA GLU A 61 3.88 2.29 5.86
C GLU A 61 3.01 3.13 4.94
N ARG A 62 3.40 4.38 4.70
CA ARG A 62 2.69 5.25 3.77
C ARG A 62 2.73 4.70 2.35
N ALA A 63 3.90 4.24 1.90
CA ALA A 63 4.03 3.65 0.57
C ALA A 63 3.18 2.40 0.41
N GLN A 64 3.09 1.56 1.45
CA GLN A 64 2.25 0.37 1.43
C GLN A 64 0.77 0.72 1.26
N LEU A 65 0.29 1.72 1.99
CA LEU A 65 -1.10 2.16 1.88
C LEU A 65 -1.40 2.75 0.50
N VAL A 66 -0.52 3.64 0.03
CA VAL A 66 -0.70 4.26 -1.29
C VAL A 66 -0.72 3.19 -2.38
N ALA A 67 0.18 2.21 -2.31
CA ALA A 67 0.23 1.13 -3.29
C ALA A 67 -1.07 0.33 -3.32
N VAL A 68 -1.64 0.02 -2.16
CA VAL A 68 -2.93 -0.68 -2.08
C VAL A 68 -4.04 0.14 -2.76
N LEU A 69 -4.11 1.44 -2.48
CA LEU A 69 -5.13 2.29 -3.06
C LEU A 69 -4.99 2.41 -4.58
N ILE A 70 -3.76 2.52 -5.08
CA ILE A 70 -3.49 2.56 -6.51
C ILE A 70 -3.91 1.26 -7.20
N ARG A 71 -3.55 0.12 -6.61
CA ARG A 71 -3.92 -1.19 -7.16
C ARG A 71 -5.43 -1.37 -7.19
N TRP A 72 -6.12 -0.92 -6.14
CA TRP A 72 -7.58 -0.97 -6.09
C TRP A 72 -8.17 -0.11 -7.21
N ALA A 73 -7.69 1.13 -7.34
CA ALA A 73 -8.19 2.03 -8.39
C ALA A 73 -7.91 1.51 -9.80
N ALA A 74 -6.80 0.81 -9.99
CA ALA A 74 -6.36 0.30 -11.29
C ALA A 74 -6.87 -1.11 -11.59
N ARG A 75 -7.63 -1.73 -10.71
CA ARG A 75 -8.10 -3.10 -10.92
C ARG A 75 -8.99 -3.20 -12.16
N ARG A 76 -8.95 -4.36 -12.81
CA ARG A 76 -9.77 -4.63 -14.00
C ARG A 76 -10.45 -5.97 -13.89
#